data_1af92f632b1bb15640a345c55e93284d
#
_entry.id   1af92f632b1bb15640a345c55e93284d
#
_cell.length_a   1.000
_cell.length_b   1.000
_cell.length_c   1.000
_cell.angle_alpha   90.00
_cell.angle_beta   90.00
_cell.angle_gamma   90.00
#
_symmetry.space_group_name_H-M   'P 1'
#
loop_
_entity.id
_entity.type
_entity.pdbx_description
1 polymer ?
#
loop_
_entity_poly.entity_id
_entity_poly.type
_entity_poly.pdbx_seq_one_letter_code
_entity_poly.pdbx_strand_id
1 'polypeptide(L)'
;MKSQAKKSLIALAIATGLSGQAFAASLVNDISVEQTGQGQDTLVAQTGVINAAAVTQTGNDQVATVLQDGVWHEAQVNSTGDANEVTVTQQTDWHVASVNVTGNNNVAEVAQDGFFNQSSNDITGSDNLVSVNQLGEVNESYVEITGNENSAFVEQEGDANFAVFRVQGDNNDGDIKQYGNNNQAGLIALDLTANVGNNNDVSVEQIGNNNFGAAKGIAGNDNSIDIYQKGDSHTGFVYALAGSENDITMKQEGSNNTAYLSMTTGDDNSIDIAQDGDRNTVGDTLVADIQGNDNDITIKQRGNSNGAEFQVWGDSNDVDLKQRGDANFATFGAYGTDNDFDLSSKGDNNELVAFATGEDNSVEISQEGDTNFAYVDAVGNDNEVDVEQDGGQNETIISVTGNNNADVTALQHRGDLNLIDLIIEGDENSAQITQAGNGNWVGGDSGTSFASSSFGVRGDNNSLMITQTGNDNLVLGSQAGNSNSISVNQSGDMNVATVVQY
;
A
#
# COMPACT_ATOMS: atom_id res chain seq x y z
N MET A 1 -8.28 -6.61 26.99
CA MET A 1 -7.79 -6.00 28.25
C MET A 1 -7.84 -4.52 28.02
N LYS A 2 -8.73 -3.81 28.67
CA LYS A 2 -8.78 -2.35 28.54
C LYS A 2 -7.42 -1.78 28.97
N SER A 3 -6.69 -1.22 28.01
CA SER A 3 -5.52 -0.41 28.27
C SER A 3 -5.98 0.78 29.11
N GLN A 4 -5.44 0.93 30.29
CA GLN A 4 -5.60 2.21 31.00
C GLN A 4 -4.84 3.23 30.19
N ALA A 5 -5.55 4.06 29.47
CA ALA A 5 -4.98 5.26 28.88
C ALA A 5 -4.18 5.98 29.95
N LYS A 6 -2.90 6.15 29.75
CA LYS A 6 -2.08 6.98 30.60
C LYS A 6 -2.65 8.38 30.44
N LYS A 7 -3.16 8.95 31.51
CA LYS A 7 -3.62 10.35 31.53
C LYS A 7 -2.42 11.23 31.21
N SER A 8 -2.20 11.47 29.94
CA SER A 8 -1.27 12.47 29.45
C SER A 8 -2.06 13.76 29.29
N LEU A 9 -1.58 14.82 29.86
CA LEU A 9 -2.20 16.13 29.69
C LEU A 9 -1.86 16.63 28.31
N ILE A 10 -2.85 17.04 27.56
CA ILE A 10 -2.62 17.36 26.17
C ILE A 10 -3.52 18.47 25.66
N ALA A 11 -3.08 19.31 24.78
CA ALA A 11 -3.66 20.58 24.44
C ALA A 11 -3.94 20.82 22.97
N LEU A 12 -4.78 21.69 22.57
CA LEU A 12 -5.26 21.77 21.26
C LEU A 12 -5.77 23.05 20.68
N ALA A 13 -5.76 23.21 19.42
CA ALA A 13 -6.06 24.42 18.71
C ALA A 13 -6.94 24.36 17.48
N ILE A 14 -7.50 25.41 17.02
CA ILE A 14 -8.36 25.54 15.89
C ILE A 14 -8.23 26.68 15.00
N ALA A 15 -8.41 26.53 13.72
CA ALA A 15 -8.84 27.62 12.88
C ALA A 15 -9.65 27.22 11.64
N THR A 16 -10.84 26.82 11.72
CA THR A 16 -11.80 27.07 10.62
C THR A 16 -13.21 27.11 11.19
N GLY A 17 -13.76 28.28 11.30
CA GLY A 17 -15.17 28.40 11.61
C GLY A 17 -15.57 29.32 12.75
N LEU A 18 -14.64 30.04 13.32
CA LEU A 18 -15.03 31.19 14.14
C LEU A 18 -15.60 32.27 13.24
N SER A 19 -16.81 32.02 12.73
CA SER A 19 -17.60 33.06 12.09
C SER A 19 -18.01 34.08 13.15
N GLY A 20 -17.15 35.10 13.32
CA GLY A 20 -17.60 36.41 13.69
C GLY A 20 -17.73 36.80 15.16
N GLN A 21 -16.83 36.34 16.00
CA GLN A 21 -16.53 37.13 17.21
C GLN A 21 -15.13 37.71 17.07
N ALA A 22 -15.03 38.95 16.63
CA ALA A 22 -13.81 39.72 16.77
C ALA A 22 -13.57 39.93 18.26
N PHE A 23 -12.71 39.14 18.87
CA PHE A 23 -12.15 39.48 20.17
C PHE A 23 -11.39 40.80 19.96
N ALA A 24 -11.83 41.85 20.63
CA ALA A 24 -11.10 43.10 20.65
C ALA A 24 -9.71 42.79 21.21
N ALA A 25 -8.66 43.18 20.50
CA ALA A 25 -7.29 43.04 20.95
C ALA A 25 -7.08 43.80 22.27
N SER A 26 -7.43 43.16 23.36
CA SER A 26 -7.09 43.64 24.71
C SER A 26 -5.84 42.88 25.15
N LEU A 27 -4.91 43.53 25.81
CA LEU A 27 -3.75 42.91 26.45
C LEU A 27 -4.16 42.09 27.70
N VAL A 28 -5.35 41.54 27.71
CA VAL A 28 -6.00 40.87 28.83
C VAL A 28 -6.47 39.49 28.38
N ASN A 29 -6.27 38.52 29.23
CA ASN A 29 -6.85 37.19 29.04
C ASN A 29 -8.38 37.25 29.09
N ASP A 30 -9.07 36.50 28.24
CA ASP A 30 -10.53 36.45 28.16
C ASP A 30 -11.03 35.03 28.43
N ILE A 31 -12.00 34.88 29.32
CA ILE A 31 -12.61 33.61 29.69
C ILE A 31 -14.12 33.75 29.61
N SER A 32 -14.75 32.89 28.80
CA SER A 32 -16.20 32.73 28.73
C SER A 32 -16.61 31.32 29.07
N VAL A 33 -17.47 31.14 30.06
CA VAL A 33 -18.01 29.84 30.44
C VAL A 33 -19.53 29.91 30.48
N GLU A 34 -20.19 29.03 29.70
CA GLU A 34 -21.62 28.85 29.70
C GLU A 34 -21.97 27.38 30.02
N GLN A 35 -22.76 27.17 31.07
CA GLN A 35 -23.14 25.84 31.51
C GLN A 35 -24.69 25.74 31.64
N THR A 36 -25.27 24.72 31.00
CA THR A 36 -26.70 24.45 31.07
C THR A 36 -26.96 23.00 31.43
N GLY A 37 -27.45 22.70 32.62
CA GLY A 37 -27.69 21.33 33.09
C GLY A 37 -27.32 21.13 34.55
N GLN A 38 -26.90 19.91 34.95
CA GLN A 38 -26.55 19.59 36.33
C GLN A 38 -25.18 18.90 36.41
N GLY A 39 -24.46 19.10 37.52
CA GLY A 39 -23.21 18.34 37.80
C GLY A 39 -22.03 18.67 36.89
N GLN A 40 -22.05 19.78 36.16
CA GLN A 40 -20.97 20.19 35.27
C GLN A 40 -19.79 20.76 36.06
N ASP A 41 -18.59 20.37 35.68
CA ASP A 41 -17.34 20.89 36.25
C ASP A 41 -16.50 21.57 35.15
N THR A 42 -16.04 22.77 35.41
CA THR A 42 -15.19 23.51 34.45
C THR A 42 -14.02 24.15 35.16
N LEU A 43 -12.82 23.84 34.70
CA LEU A 43 -11.59 24.51 35.11
C LEU A 43 -10.98 25.25 33.90
N VAL A 44 -10.87 26.58 34.00
CA VAL A 44 -10.11 27.37 33.04
C VAL A 44 -8.99 28.10 33.79
N ALA A 45 -7.75 27.87 33.40
CA ALA A 45 -6.60 28.55 33.97
C ALA A 45 -5.72 29.13 32.85
N GLN A 46 -5.49 30.42 32.87
CA GLN A 46 -4.69 31.16 31.89
C GLN A 46 -3.53 31.87 32.56
N THR A 47 -2.32 31.60 32.12
CA THR A 47 -1.09 32.27 32.51
C THR A 47 -0.50 32.98 31.30
N GLY A 48 0.00 34.20 31.45
CA GLY A 48 0.51 34.98 30.32
C GLY A 48 -0.47 36.05 29.85
N VAL A 49 -0.46 36.37 28.54
CA VAL A 49 -1.22 37.52 28.02
C VAL A 49 -1.93 37.21 26.70
N ILE A 50 -3.11 37.80 26.52
CA ILE A 50 -3.93 37.70 25.28
C ILE A 50 -4.39 36.25 25.01
N ASN A 51 -4.63 35.48 26.04
CA ASN A 51 -5.21 34.15 25.91
C ASN A 51 -6.75 34.26 25.95
N ALA A 52 -7.43 33.48 25.08
CA ALA A 52 -8.88 33.42 25.05
C ALA A 52 -9.37 31.97 25.22
N ALA A 53 -10.33 31.77 26.12
CA ALA A 53 -10.95 30.46 26.30
C ALA A 53 -12.48 30.60 26.36
N ALA A 54 -13.18 29.83 25.53
CA ALA A 54 -14.64 29.77 25.56
C ALA A 54 -15.07 28.30 25.80
N VAL A 55 -15.82 28.05 26.85
CA VAL A 55 -16.34 26.75 27.22
C VAL A 55 -17.87 26.80 27.28
N THR A 56 -18.52 25.97 26.49
CA THR A 56 -19.98 25.78 26.51
C THR A 56 -20.30 24.32 26.83
N GLN A 57 -21.05 24.09 27.89
CA GLN A 57 -21.50 22.74 28.29
C GLN A 57 -23.04 22.72 28.39
N THR A 58 -23.66 21.75 27.72
CA THR A 58 -25.10 21.55 27.76
C THR A 58 -25.42 20.07 28.04
N GLY A 59 -26.02 19.76 29.19
CA GLY A 59 -26.34 18.40 29.62
C GLY A 59 -25.96 18.18 31.08
N ASN A 60 -25.57 16.94 31.44
CA ASN A 60 -25.28 16.63 32.84
C ASN A 60 -23.87 16.00 33.00
N ASP A 61 -23.30 16.19 34.19
CA ASP A 61 -22.06 15.54 34.65
C ASP A 61 -20.86 15.68 33.70
N GLN A 62 -20.78 16.78 32.96
CA GLN A 62 -19.70 17.04 32.01
C GLN A 62 -18.49 17.67 32.69
N VAL A 63 -17.30 17.34 32.22
CA VAL A 63 -16.03 17.94 32.69
C VAL A 63 -15.32 18.63 31.56
N ALA A 64 -14.91 19.89 31.77
CA ALA A 64 -14.06 20.63 30.83
C ALA A 64 -12.86 21.26 31.55
N THR A 65 -11.67 20.99 31.07
CA THR A 65 -10.43 21.58 31.60
C THR A 65 -9.69 22.31 30.48
N VAL A 66 -9.45 23.61 30.65
CA VAL A 66 -8.66 24.40 29.69
C VAL A 66 -7.50 25.05 30.43
N LEU A 67 -6.28 24.70 30.05
CA LEU A 67 -5.05 25.23 30.60
C LEU A 67 -4.23 25.94 29.52
N GLN A 68 -3.97 27.23 29.66
CA GLN A 68 -3.20 28.02 28.70
C GLN A 68 -2.05 28.73 29.43
N ASP A 69 -0.80 28.48 29.01
CA ASP A 69 0.40 29.10 29.56
C ASP A 69 1.28 29.65 28.42
N GLY A 70 1.24 30.99 28.25
CA GLY A 70 1.96 31.67 27.18
C GLY A 70 1.19 32.85 26.61
N VAL A 71 1.32 33.13 25.33
CA VAL A 71 0.79 34.30 24.67
C VAL A 71 -0.01 33.96 23.43
N TRP A 72 -1.20 34.58 23.26
CA TRP A 72 -2.06 34.42 22.08
C TRP A 72 -2.64 32.99 21.87
N HIS A 73 -3.02 32.32 22.94
CA HIS A 73 -3.76 31.08 22.83
C HIS A 73 -5.26 31.35 22.64
N GLU A 74 -5.88 30.52 21.79
CA GLU A 74 -7.33 30.49 21.63
C GLU A 74 -7.83 29.05 21.84
N ALA A 75 -8.82 28.83 22.71
CA ALA A 75 -9.44 27.56 22.98
C ALA A 75 -10.96 27.68 22.96
N GLN A 76 -11.62 26.81 22.16
CA GLN A 76 -13.08 26.69 22.16
C GLN A 76 -13.47 25.24 22.48
N VAL A 77 -14.28 25.05 23.50
CA VAL A 77 -14.85 23.77 23.90
C VAL A 77 -16.37 23.88 23.89
N ASN A 78 -17.01 23.09 23.06
CA ASN A 78 -18.46 22.93 23.03
C ASN A 78 -18.79 21.46 23.30
N SER A 79 -19.47 21.20 24.43
CA SER A 79 -19.84 19.83 24.81
C SER A 79 -21.35 19.76 25.07
N THR A 80 -22.02 18.87 24.36
CA THR A 80 -23.46 18.62 24.45
C THR A 80 -23.75 17.15 24.72
N GLY A 81 -24.52 16.85 25.76
CA GLY A 81 -24.85 15.49 26.18
C GLY A 81 -24.46 15.24 27.64
N ASP A 82 -24.28 13.99 28.03
CA ASP A 82 -24.00 13.62 29.40
C ASP A 82 -22.62 12.98 29.57
N ALA A 83 -21.92 13.29 30.67
CA ALA A 83 -20.66 12.68 31.10
C ALA A 83 -19.51 12.77 30.08
N ASN A 84 -19.45 13.79 29.24
CA ASN A 84 -18.31 14.03 28.38
C ASN A 84 -17.16 14.66 29.17
N GLU A 85 -15.91 14.28 28.88
CA GLU A 85 -14.69 14.83 29.46
C GLU A 85 -13.82 15.47 28.36
N VAL A 86 -13.54 16.77 28.48
CA VAL A 86 -12.70 17.50 27.51
C VAL A 86 -11.55 18.17 28.24
N THR A 87 -10.32 17.88 27.82
CA THR A 87 -9.12 18.52 28.34
C THR A 87 -8.33 19.20 27.23
N VAL A 88 -8.05 20.49 27.41
CA VAL A 88 -7.26 21.33 26.51
C VAL A 88 -6.10 21.95 27.28
N THR A 89 -4.85 21.71 26.87
CA THR A 89 -3.64 22.34 27.46
C THR A 89 -2.78 22.95 26.35
N GLN A 90 -2.49 24.23 26.39
CA GLN A 90 -1.66 24.96 25.43
C GLN A 90 -0.48 25.59 26.15
N GLN A 91 0.73 25.34 25.69
CA GLN A 91 1.97 25.89 26.27
C GLN A 91 2.78 26.62 25.21
N THR A 92 3.56 27.60 25.60
CA THR A 92 4.36 28.50 24.77
C THR A 92 3.51 29.57 24.07
N ASP A 93 3.40 29.63 22.72
CA ASP A 93 2.77 30.78 22.08
C ASP A 93 1.92 30.43 20.83
N TRP A 94 0.83 31.18 20.62
CA TRP A 94 0.06 31.22 19.38
C TRP A 94 -0.69 29.95 18.99
N HIS A 95 -1.18 29.17 19.92
CA HIS A 95 -2.00 27.99 19.62
C HIS A 95 -3.48 28.34 19.53
N VAL A 96 -4.17 27.68 18.64
CA VAL A 96 -5.62 27.86 18.47
C VAL A 96 -6.38 26.52 18.64
N ALA A 97 -7.49 26.41 19.41
CA ALA A 97 -8.19 25.20 19.85
C ALA A 97 -9.71 25.11 19.54
N SER A 98 -10.32 24.00 18.95
CA SER A 98 -11.74 23.63 18.99
C SER A 98 -12.00 22.18 19.28
N VAL A 99 -12.79 21.95 20.24
CA VAL A 99 -13.32 20.62 20.52
C VAL A 99 -14.84 20.74 20.56
N ASN A 100 -15.51 20.10 19.63
CA ASN A 100 -16.95 19.99 19.58
C ASN A 100 -17.34 18.54 19.88
N VAL A 101 -18.08 18.30 20.93
CA VAL A 101 -18.53 16.99 21.36
C VAL A 101 -20.05 16.98 21.45
N THR A 102 -20.67 16.03 20.77
CA THR A 102 -22.11 15.78 20.83
C THR A 102 -22.37 14.32 21.11
N GLY A 103 -22.97 14.01 22.27
CA GLY A 103 -23.27 12.66 22.71
C GLY A 103 -22.84 12.41 24.14
N ASN A 104 -22.62 11.15 24.53
CA ASN A 104 -22.38 10.82 25.92
C ASN A 104 -21.07 10.05 26.12
N ASN A 105 -20.45 10.23 27.29
CA ASN A 105 -19.24 9.51 27.72
C ASN A 105 -18.05 9.67 26.77
N ASN A 106 -18.00 10.70 25.95
CA ASN A 106 -16.85 10.94 25.09
C ASN A 106 -15.70 11.56 25.86
N VAL A 107 -14.47 11.18 25.50
CA VAL A 107 -13.25 11.75 26.07
C VAL A 107 -12.43 12.38 24.95
N ALA A 108 -12.11 13.66 25.10
CA ALA A 108 -11.22 14.39 24.20
C ALA A 108 -10.07 15.02 24.96
N GLU A 109 -8.87 14.57 24.68
CA GLU A 109 -7.65 15.11 25.28
C GLU A 109 -6.76 15.71 24.20
N VAL A 110 -6.17 16.88 24.48
CA VAL A 110 -5.33 17.52 23.51
C VAL A 110 -4.17 18.34 24.10
N ALA A 111 -2.89 18.17 23.64
CA ALA A 111 -1.68 18.90 24.03
C ALA A 111 -1.02 19.62 22.87
N GLN A 112 -0.69 20.88 23.12
CA GLN A 112 0.13 21.63 22.19
C GLN A 112 1.25 22.34 22.93
N ASP A 113 2.47 22.14 22.42
CA ASP A 113 3.64 22.86 22.87
C ASP A 113 4.47 23.30 21.66
N GLY A 114 5.01 24.51 21.71
CA GLY A 114 5.78 25.10 20.62
C GLY A 114 5.13 26.37 20.06
N PHE A 115 4.93 26.43 18.73
CA PHE A 115 4.52 27.69 18.12
C PHE A 115 3.53 27.47 16.96
N PHE A 116 2.37 28.19 16.97
CA PHE A 116 1.34 28.12 15.91
C PHE A 116 0.75 26.74 15.60
N ASN A 117 0.67 25.83 16.53
CA ASN A 117 -0.02 24.57 16.29
C ASN A 117 -1.54 24.75 16.26
N GLN A 118 -2.19 24.01 15.36
CA GLN A 118 -3.64 24.07 15.16
C GLN A 118 -4.24 22.66 15.13
N SER A 119 -5.46 22.51 15.66
CA SER A 119 -6.21 21.29 15.45
C SER A 119 -7.73 21.49 15.67
N SER A 120 -8.56 20.65 15.06
CA SER A 120 -10.01 20.68 15.16
C SER A 120 -10.55 19.28 15.40
N ASN A 121 -11.39 19.12 16.43
CA ASN A 121 -12.00 17.84 16.74
C ASN A 121 -13.51 17.98 16.77
N ASP A 122 -14.20 17.25 15.91
CA ASP A 122 -15.65 17.14 15.86
C ASP A 122 -16.06 15.70 16.16
N ILE A 123 -16.68 15.47 17.32
CA ILE A 123 -17.02 14.15 17.83
C ILE A 123 -18.54 14.07 18.00
N THR A 124 -19.16 13.14 17.28
CA THR A 124 -20.60 12.87 17.38
C THR A 124 -20.85 11.39 17.67
N GLY A 125 -21.48 11.09 18.79
CA GLY A 125 -21.79 9.73 19.24
C GLY A 125 -21.47 9.50 20.70
N SER A 126 -21.24 8.26 21.09
CA SER A 126 -21.00 7.94 22.50
C SER A 126 -19.76 7.06 22.68
N ASP A 127 -19.13 7.20 23.85
CA ASP A 127 -17.98 6.38 24.24
C ASP A 127 -16.76 6.51 23.30
N ASN A 128 -16.63 7.62 22.57
CA ASN A 128 -15.48 7.86 21.70
C ASN A 128 -14.30 8.45 22.50
N LEU A 129 -13.08 8.11 22.07
CA LEU A 129 -11.83 8.60 22.64
C LEU A 129 -11.00 9.32 21.57
N VAL A 130 -10.67 10.57 21.79
CA VAL A 130 -9.77 11.35 20.93
C VAL A 130 -8.60 11.87 21.74
N SER A 131 -7.39 11.65 21.23
CA SER A 131 -6.17 12.21 21.81
C SER A 131 -5.29 12.81 20.71
N VAL A 132 -4.97 14.09 20.83
CA VAL A 132 -4.10 14.82 19.90
C VAL A 132 -2.92 15.41 20.66
N ASN A 133 -1.70 15.15 20.20
CA ASN A 133 -0.46 15.70 20.74
C ASN A 133 0.35 16.37 19.63
N GLN A 134 0.62 17.67 19.78
CA GLN A 134 1.40 18.44 18.83
C GLN A 134 2.58 19.13 19.55
N LEU A 135 3.79 18.75 19.16
CA LEU A 135 5.04 19.32 19.67
C LEU A 135 5.87 19.88 18.51
N GLY A 136 6.21 21.19 18.57
CA GLY A 136 6.95 21.87 17.52
C GLY A 136 6.18 23.05 16.92
N GLU A 137 6.44 23.37 15.65
CA GLU A 137 5.90 24.58 15.03
C GLU A 137 4.93 24.28 13.87
N VAL A 138 3.80 24.99 13.83
CA VAL A 138 2.85 24.99 12.69
C VAL A 138 2.26 23.61 12.36
N ASN A 139 2.15 22.71 13.34
CA ASN A 139 1.47 21.43 13.13
C ASN A 139 -0.06 21.64 13.08
N GLU A 140 -0.73 20.89 12.20
CA GLU A 140 -2.17 20.98 11.98
C GLU A 140 -2.81 19.60 12.02
N SER A 141 -3.93 19.44 12.76
CA SER A 141 -4.68 18.20 12.84
C SER A 141 -6.19 18.41 12.76
N TYR A 142 -6.89 17.49 12.09
CA TYR A 142 -8.35 17.42 12.01
C TYR A 142 -8.83 16.02 12.37
N VAL A 143 -9.71 15.93 13.35
CA VAL A 143 -10.36 14.68 13.75
C VAL A 143 -11.86 14.84 13.63
N GLU A 144 -12.52 14.01 12.84
CA GLU A 144 -13.97 13.98 12.71
C GLU A 144 -14.47 12.55 12.92
N ILE A 145 -15.26 12.34 13.98
CA ILE A 145 -15.82 11.05 14.34
C ILE A 145 -17.35 11.15 14.35
N THR A 146 -17.99 10.21 13.66
CA THR A 146 -19.44 10.02 13.74
C THR A 146 -19.74 8.55 14.02
N GLY A 147 -20.16 8.21 15.22
CA GLY A 147 -20.43 6.85 15.67
C GLY A 147 -20.07 6.64 17.14
N ASN A 148 -19.98 5.40 17.55
CA ASN A 148 -19.74 5.05 18.95
C ASN A 148 -18.50 4.18 19.12
N GLU A 149 -17.89 4.26 20.30
CA GLU A 149 -16.73 3.44 20.68
C GLU A 149 -15.52 3.59 19.74
N ASN A 150 -15.39 4.69 19.01
CA ASN A 150 -14.23 4.94 18.14
C ASN A 150 -13.07 5.56 18.93
N SER A 151 -11.82 5.23 18.53
CA SER A 151 -10.60 5.86 19.04
C SER A 151 -9.83 6.57 17.94
N ALA A 152 -9.30 7.75 18.23
CA ALA A 152 -8.40 8.48 17.35
C ALA A 152 -7.21 9.05 18.13
N PHE A 153 -6.00 8.65 17.74
CA PHE A 153 -4.75 9.15 18.32
C PHE A 153 -3.93 9.86 17.23
N VAL A 154 -3.58 11.11 17.49
CA VAL A 154 -2.72 11.90 16.60
C VAL A 154 -1.53 12.42 17.39
N GLU A 155 -0.33 12.05 17.01
CA GLU A 155 0.93 12.53 17.59
C GLU A 155 1.79 13.15 16.49
N GLN A 156 2.12 14.43 16.64
CA GLN A 156 2.96 15.19 15.72
C GLN A 156 4.13 15.82 16.48
N GLU A 157 5.35 15.43 16.12
CA GLU A 157 6.58 15.99 16.67
C GLU A 157 7.45 16.55 15.53
N GLY A 158 7.78 17.84 15.59
CA GLY A 158 8.50 18.57 14.55
C GLY A 158 7.64 19.68 13.93
N ASP A 159 7.94 20.10 12.71
CA ASP A 159 7.35 21.32 12.15
C ASP A 159 6.49 21.04 10.91
N ALA A 160 5.39 21.78 10.81
CA ALA A 160 4.49 21.80 9.66
C ALA A 160 3.94 20.41 9.26
N ASN A 161 3.72 19.52 10.23
CA ASN A 161 3.06 18.25 9.98
C ASN A 161 1.54 18.44 9.89
N PHE A 162 0.90 17.66 9.01
CA PHE A 162 -0.53 17.71 8.77
C PHE A 162 -1.16 16.33 8.94
N ALA A 163 -2.17 16.22 9.79
CA ALA A 163 -2.89 14.97 10.05
C ALA A 163 -4.40 15.15 9.89
N VAL A 164 -5.05 14.21 9.23
CA VAL A 164 -6.51 14.16 9.13
C VAL A 164 -7.02 12.76 9.44
N PHE A 165 -7.92 12.64 10.38
CA PHE A 165 -8.63 11.40 10.68
C PHE A 165 -10.14 11.62 10.59
N ARG A 166 -10.82 10.86 9.73
CA ARG A 166 -12.27 10.91 9.57
C ARG A 166 -12.85 9.52 9.53
N VAL A 167 -13.83 9.27 10.39
CA VAL A 167 -14.53 7.98 10.44
C VAL A 167 -16.02 8.15 10.64
N GLN A 168 -16.80 7.27 10.00
CA GLN A 168 -18.23 7.12 10.22
C GLN A 168 -18.54 5.65 10.45
N GLY A 169 -18.93 5.29 11.66
CA GLY A 169 -19.22 3.93 12.08
C GLY A 169 -18.86 3.72 13.55
N ASP A 170 -18.90 2.50 13.99
CA ASP A 170 -18.67 2.16 15.39
C ASP A 170 -17.38 1.33 15.58
N ASN A 171 -16.71 1.51 16.71
CA ASN A 171 -15.56 0.71 17.15
C ASN A 171 -14.37 0.74 16.17
N ASN A 172 -14.14 1.85 15.48
CA ASN A 172 -12.97 2.02 14.64
C ASN A 172 -11.79 2.60 15.45
N ASP A 173 -10.57 2.18 15.13
CA ASP A 173 -9.33 2.70 15.73
C ASP A 173 -8.47 3.42 14.68
N GLY A 174 -7.91 4.55 15.04
CA GLY A 174 -7.03 5.33 14.19
C GLY A 174 -5.82 5.86 14.93
N ASP A 175 -4.62 5.58 14.43
CA ASP A 175 -3.36 6.01 15.01
C ASP A 175 -2.50 6.73 13.96
N ILE A 176 -2.27 8.03 14.13
CA ILE A 176 -1.41 8.83 13.25
C ILE A 176 -0.22 9.35 14.05
N LYS A 177 0.97 8.94 13.67
CA LYS A 177 2.23 9.40 14.25
C LYS A 177 3.15 10.02 13.20
N GLN A 178 3.57 11.25 13.43
CA GLN A 178 4.46 11.99 12.53
C GLN A 178 5.64 12.57 13.30
N TYR A 179 6.84 12.08 12.98
CA TYR A 179 8.10 12.52 13.57
C TYR A 179 9.01 13.13 12.50
N GLY A 180 9.23 14.44 12.55
CA GLY A 180 9.96 15.21 11.55
C GLY A 180 9.14 16.34 10.96
N ASN A 181 9.44 16.78 9.72
CA ASN A 181 8.84 18.00 9.21
C ASN A 181 8.07 17.80 7.91
N ASN A 182 7.00 18.56 7.72
CA ASN A 182 6.16 18.57 6.54
C ASN A 182 5.58 17.18 6.18
N ASN A 183 5.39 16.30 7.14
CA ASN A 183 4.72 15.03 6.90
C ASN A 183 3.22 15.24 6.80
N GLN A 184 2.58 14.44 5.94
CA GLN A 184 1.14 14.50 5.74
C GLN A 184 0.55 13.11 5.91
N ALA A 185 -0.40 12.97 6.82
CA ALA A 185 -1.07 11.70 7.08
C ALA A 185 -2.59 11.85 6.98
N GLY A 186 -3.26 10.83 6.42
CA GLY A 186 -4.71 10.76 6.32
C GLY A 186 -5.26 11.37 5.02
N LEU A 187 -6.48 11.85 5.07
CA LEU A 187 -7.23 12.36 3.92
C LEU A 187 -6.79 13.77 3.54
N ILE A 188 -6.00 13.91 2.47
CA ILE A 188 -5.77 15.22 1.87
C ILE A 188 -6.78 15.45 0.77
N ALA A 189 -7.33 16.65 0.80
CA ALA A 189 -8.14 17.35 -0.19
C ALA A 189 -9.63 17.01 -0.29
N LEU A 190 -10.38 18.06 -0.28
CA LEU A 190 -11.62 18.43 -1.00
C LEU A 190 -12.72 17.39 -1.28
N ASP A 191 -12.49 16.11 -1.09
CA ASP A 191 -13.53 15.11 -1.21
C ASP A 191 -13.84 14.52 0.18
N LEU A 192 -15.04 14.78 0.66
CA LEU A 192 -15.52 14.55 2.02
C LEU A 192 -15.96 13.09 2.27
N THR A 193 -15.39 12.11 1.59
CA THR A 193 -15.73 10.72 1.87
C THR A 193 -15.04 10.27 3.13
N ALA A 194 -15.79 10.19 4.22
CA ALA A 194 -15.34 9.53 5.44
C ALA A 194 -15.12 8.04 5.18
N ASN A 195 -14.22 7.42 5.93
CA ASN A 195 -14.18 5.97 6.02
C ASN A 195 -15.47 5.49 6.68
N VAL A 196 -16.17 4.56 6.04
CA VAL A 196 -17.51 4.11 6.46
C VAL A 196 -17.47 2.63 6.79
N GLY A 197 -17.70 2.28 8.04
CA GLY A 197 -17.74 0.90 8.49
C GLY A 197 -17.40 0.76 9.97
N ASN A 198 -17.33 -0.47 10.44
CA ASN A 198 -17.12 -0.75 11.86
C ASN A 198 -15.85 -1.61 12.06
N ASN A 199 -15.23 -1.50 13.21
CA ASN A 199 -14.06 -2.27 13.61
C ASN A 199 -12.86 -2.11 12.67
N ASN A 200 -12.75 -1.02 11.93
CA ASN A 200 -11.58 -0.80 11.09
C ASN A 200 -10.43 -0.20 11.93
N ASP A 201 -9.22 -0.68 11.66
CA ASP A 201 -7.97 -0.20 12.25
C ASP A 201 -7.11 0.47 11.17
N VAL A 202 -6.73 1.72 11.37
CA VAL A 202 -5.92 2.46 10.42
C VAL A 202 -4.75 3.14 11.13
N SER A 203 -3.55 2.70 10.82
CA SER A 203 -2.30 3.22 11.37
C SER A 203 -1.47 3.92 10.28
N VAL A 204 -0.96 5.11 10.58
CA VAL A 204 0.01 5.81 9.73
C VAL A 204 1.15 6.33 10.60
N GLU A 205 2.33 5.74 10.45
CA GLU A 205 3.53 6.20 11.13
C GLU A 205 4.57 6.74 10.14
N GLN A 206 4.98 7.99 10.33
CA GLN A 206 5.93 8.68 9.45
C GLN A 206 7.12 9.20 10.26
N ILE A 207 8.33 8.76 9.91
CA ILE A 207 9.58 9.17 10.54
C ILE A 207 10.49 9.79 9.49
N GLY A 208 10.74 11.09 9.56
CA GLY A 208 11.52 11.84 8.56
C GLY A 208 10.73 13.00 7.99
N ASN A 209 11.00 13.41 6.76
CA ASN A 209 10.44 14.65 6.25
C ASN A 209 9.69 14.47 4.92
N ASN A 210 8.66 15.29 4.70
CA ASN A 210 7.88 15.34 3.47
C ASN A 210 7.24 13.99 3.08
N ASN A 211 6.93 13.13 4.04
CA ASN A 211 6.24 11.87 3.77
C ASN A 211 4.74 12.10 3.63
N PHE A 212 4.13 11.34 2.73
CA PHE A 212 2.70 11.31 2.50
C PHE A 212 2.17 9.90 2.72
N GLY A 213 1.30 9.71 3.71
CA GLY A 213 0.64 8.43 4.00
C GLY A 213 -0.85 8.63 4.13
N ALA A 214 -1.67 7.94 3.33
CA ALA A 214 -3.11 8.11 3.41
C ALA A 214 -3.89 6.85 3.04
N ALA A 215 -4.97 6.62 3.78
CA ALA A 215 -5.99 5.64 3.45
C ALA A 215 -7.33 6.35 3.25
N LYS A 216 -7.93 6.23 2.07
CA LYS A 216 -9.13 6.97 1.68
C LYS A 216 -10.22 6.10 1.09
N GLY A 217 -11.46 6.33 1.52
CA GLY A 217 -12.64 5.68 0.96
C GLY A 217 -12.75 4.21 1.37
N ILE A 218 -12.43 3.92 2.62
CA ILE A 218 -12.64 2.59 3.20
C ILE A 218 -14.15 2.42 3.43
N ALA A 219 -14.69 1.37 2.83
CA ALA A 219 -16.09 1.00 2.99
C ALA A 219 -16.20 -0.49 3.30
N GLY A 220 -16.50 -0.84 4.55
CA GLY A 220 -16.57 -2.21 5.03
C GLY A 220 -16.19 -2.32 6.50
N ASN A 221 -16.07 -3.53 6.99
CA ASN A 221 -15.82 -3.76 8.40
C ASN A 221 -14.56 -4.61 8.61
N ASP A 222 -13.99 -4.51 9.80
CA ASP A 222 -12.89 -5.37 10.24
C ASP A 222 -11.64 -5.29 9.32
N ASN A 223 -11.44 -4.15 8.64
CA ASN A 223 -10.25 -3.93 7.81
C ASN A 223 -9.09 -3.36 8.64
N SER A 224 -7.87 -3.80 8.33
CA SER A 224 -6.61 -3.33 8.91
C SER A 224 -5.75 -2.65 7.84
N ILE A 225 -5.27 -1.44 8.09
CA ILE A 225 -4.37 -0.72 7.19
C ILE A 225 -3.23 -0.13 8.00
N ASP A 226 -2.01 -0.56 7.70
CA ASP A 226 -0.79 -0.04 8.32
C ASP A 226 0.15 0.57 7.26
N ILE A 227 0.43 1.87 7.39
CA ILE A 227 1.35 2.61 6.52
C ILE A 227 2.53 3.11 7.37
N TYR A 228 3.68 2.46 7.21
CA TYR A 228 4.92 2.82 7.88
C TYR A 228 5.92 3.43 6.89
N GLN A 229 6.36 4.66 7.13
CA GLN A 229 7.30 5.38 6.28
C GLN A 229 8.48 5.90 7.11
N LYS A 230 9.70 5.50 6.73
CA LYS A 230 10.92 5.93 7.41
C LYS A 230 11.95 6.45 6.42
N GLY A 231 12.18 7.74 6.48
CA GLY A 231 13.05 8.48 5.55
C GLY A 231 12.34 9.69 4.99
N ASP A 232 12.68 10.10 3.77
CA ASP A 232 12.19 11.35 3.23
C ASP A 232 11.39 11.16 1.92
N SER A 233 10.31 11.92 1.79
CA SER A 233 9.52 12.02 0.56
C SER A 233 8.89 10.71 0.08
N HIS A 234 8.46 9.85 1.00
CA HIS A 234 7.69 8.66 0.66
C HIS A 234 6.24 9.00 0.34
N THR A 235 5.63 8.20 -0.52
CA THR A 235 4.19 8.22 -0.78
C THR A 235 3.62 6.82 -0.58
N GLY A 236 2.72 6.67 0.39
CA GLY A 236 1.93 5.46 0.63
C GLY A 236 0.44 5.80 0.55
N PHE A 237 -0.29 5.20 -0.39
CA PHE A 237 -1.67 5.57 -0.60
C PHE A 237 -2.56 4.36 -0.89
N VAL A 238 -3.58 4.17 -0.05
CA VAL A 238 -4.67 3.22 -0.27
C VAL A 238 -5.92 4.00 -0.66
N TYR A 239 -6.43 3.77 -1.87
CA TYR A 239 -7.62 4.44 -2.39
C TYR A 239 -8.74 3.44 -2.67
N ALA A 240 -9.94 3.70 -2.13
CA ALA A 240 -11.15 2.93 -2.39
C ALA A 240 -11.05 1.43 -2.02
N LEU A 241 -10.86 1.15 -0.73
CA LEU A 241 -11.05 -0.19 -0.18
C LEU A 241 -12.54 -0.45 0.05
N ALA A 242 -13.11 -1.45 -0.61
CA ALA A 242 -14.49 -1.85 -0.45
C ALA A 242 -14.60 -3.35 -0.18
N GLY A 243 -14.94 -3.72 1.05
CA GLY A 243 -15.01 -5.10 1.52
C GLY A 243 -14.67 -5.19 3.00
N SER A 244 -14.61 -6.39 3.52
CA SER A 244 -14.37 -6.65 4.95
C SER A 244 -13.20 -7.59 5.15
N GLU A 245 -12.60 -7.53 6.34
CA GLU A 245 -11.51 -8.42 6.76
C GLU A 245 -10.24 -8.32 5.90
N ASN A 246 -10.03 -7.19 5.19
CA ASN A 246 -8.81 -6.98 4.41
C ASN A 246 -7.67 -6.46 5.30
N ASP A 247 -6.45 -6.96 5.06
CA ASP A 247 -5.22 -6.54 5.74
C ASP A 247 -4.23 -5.94 4.73
N ILE A 248 -3.88 -4.68 4.90
CA ILE A 248 -3.00 -3.96 3.99
C ILE A 248 -1.83 -3.35 4.76
N THR A 249 -0.64 -3.83 4.48
CA THR A 249 0.60 -3.30 5.04
C THR A 249 1.46 -2.64 3.96
N MET A 250 1.86 -1.39 4.19
CA MET A 250 2.81 -0.67 3.35
C MET A 250 4.00 -0.20 4.18
N LYS A 251 5.17 -0.76 3.93
CA LYS A 251 6.40 -0.39 4.60
C LYS A 251 7.41 0.22 3.64
N GLN A 252 7.82 1.47 3.86
CA GLN A 252 8.76 2.19 3.02
C GLN A 252 9.94 2.71 3.85
N GLU A 253 11.16 2.28 3.51
CA GLU A 253 12.40 2.76 4.12
C GLU A 253 13.34 3.32 3.06
N GLY A 254 14.05 4.44 3.34
CA GLY A 254 14.94 5.10 2.38
C GLY A 254 14.41 6.46 1.92
N SER A 255 14.29 6.70 0.62
CA SER A 255 13.82 8.00 0.12
C SER A 255 13.01 7.89 -1.17
N ASN A 256 11.98 8.71 -1.31
CA ASN A 256 11.17 8.84 -2.52
C ASN A 256 10.52 7.53 -3.01
N ASN A 257 10.22 6.58 -2.14
CA ASN A 257 9.48 5.39 -2.51
C ASN A 257 7.99 5.70 -2.64
N THR A 258 7.33 5.06 -3.60
CA THR A 258 5.90 5.21 -3.86
C THR A 258 5.20 3.86 -3.83
N ALA A 259 4.16 3.73 -3.03
CA ALA A 259 3.24 2.61 -3.05
C ALA A 259 1.80 3.14 -3.19
N TYR A 260 1.12 2.76 -4.26
CA TYR A 260 -0.21 3.24 -4.58
C TYR A 260 -1.14 2.07 -4.89
N LEU A 261 -2.11 1.81 -4.03
CA LEU A 261 -3.22 0.89 -4.28
C LEU A 261 -4.45 1.72 -4.69
N SER A 262 -4.95 1.52 -5.89
CA SER A 262 -6.00 2.38 -6.44
C SER A 262 -7.41 1.88 -6.16
N MET A 263 -7.61 0.57 -6.11
CA MET A 263 -8.88 -0.05 -5.77
C MET A 263 -8.63 -1.45 -5.20
N THR A 264 -9.27 -1.75 -4.07
CA THR A 264 -9.34 -3.09 -3.52
C THR A 264 -10.79 -3.38 -3.22
N THR A 265 -11.36 -4.38 -3.91
CA THR A 265 -12.76 -4.77 -3.71
C THR A 265 -12.84 -6.25 -3.46
N GLY A 266 -13.48 -6.64 -2.36
CA GLY A 266 -13.63 -8.01 -1.92
C GLY A 266 -13.27 -8.17 -0.46
N ASP A 267 -13.42 -9.36 0.05
CA ASP A 267 -13.23 -9.70 1.45
C ASP A 267 -11.96 -10.55 1.62
N ASP A 268 -11.37 -10.52 2.82
CA ASP A 268 -10.25 -11.39 3.22
C ASP A 268 -8.97 -11.26 2.35
N ASN A 269 -8.70 -10.12 1.73
CA ASN A 269 -7.47 -9.93 0.97
C ASN A 269 -6.31 -9.48 1.87
N SER A 270 -5.12 -10.06 1.66
CA SER A 270 -3.87 -9.73 2.34
C SER A 270 -2.88 -9.08 1.36
N ILE A 271 -2.35 -7.90 1.69
CA ILE A 271 -1.44 -7.15 0.81
C ILE A 271 -0.27 -6.62 1.63
N ASP A 272 0.94 -7.14 1.37
CA ASP A 272 2.19 -6.70 2.01
C ASP A 272 3.14 -6.06 0.98
N ILE A 273 3.35 -4.75 1.07
CA ILE A 273 4.27 -4.00 0.21
C ILE A 273 5.43 -3.48 1.05
N ALA A 274 6.64 -3.98 0.78
CA ALA A 274 7.85 -3.56 1.45
C ALA A 274 8.89 -3.00 0.48
N GLN A 275 9.27 -1.74 0.66
CA GLN A 275 10.26 -1.03 -0.17
C GLN A 275 11.43 -0.57 0.68
N ASP A 276 12.64 -1.04 0.38
CA ASP A 276 13.89 -0.69 1.07
C ASP A 276 14.89 -0.13 0.04
N GLY A 277 15.22 1.14 0.13
CA GLY A 277 16.07 1.88 -0.80
C GLY A 277 15.40 3.14 -1.34
N ASP A 278 15.82 3.60 -2.52
CA ASP A 278 15.37 4.89 -3.05
C ASP A 278 14.57 4.73 -4.35
N ARG A 279 13.49 5.49 -4.50
CA ARG A 279 12.65 5.60 -5.71
C ARG A 279 12.06 4.27 -6.20
N ASN A 280 11.79 3.35 -5.29
CA ASN A 280 11.03 2.16 -5.64
C ASN A 280 9.55 2.52 -5.80
N THR A 281 8.88 1.87 -6.77
CA THR A 281 7.48 2.17 -7.08
C THR A 281 6.63 0.89 -7.12
N VAL A 282 5.42 0.97 -6.58
CA VAL A 282 4.36 -0.02 -6.74
C VAL A 282 3.09 0.73 -7.16
N GLY A 283 2.56 0.42 -8.35
CA GLY A 283 1.30 0.99 -8.83
C GLY A 283 1.35 2.45 -9.30
N ASP A 284 2.43 2.92 -9.94
CA ASP A 284 2.60 4.34 -10.33
C ASP A 284 1.81 4.75 -11.60
N THR A 285 1.75 3.93 -12.62
CA THR A 285 1.16 4.30 -13.92
C THR A 285 0.01 3.40 -14.37
N LEU A 286 0.04 2.15 -14.02
CA LEU A 286 -1.08 1.23 -14.12
C LEU A 286 -1.58 0.94 -12.72
N VAL A 287 -2.82 0.68 -12.64
CA VAL A 287 -3.59 0.57 -11.44
C VAL A 287 -3.16 -0.71 -10.69
N ALA A 288 -2.53 -0.59 -9.54
CA ALA A 288 -2.50 -1.71 -8.60
C ALA A 288 -3.96 -1.94 -8.14
N ASP A 289 -4.63 -2.89 -8.77
CA ASP A 289 -6.06 -3.14 -8.65
C ASP A 289 -6.32 -4.59 -8.24
N ILE A 290 -7.12 -4.77 -7.19
CA ILE A 290 -7.50 -6.08 -6.68
C ILE A 290 -9.01 -6.15 -6.64
N GLN A 291 -9.58 -7.16 -7.29
CA GLN A 291 -11.01 -7.40 -7.33
C GLN A 291 -11.28 -8.89 -7.08
N GLY A 292 -11.76 -9.24 -5.91
CA GLY A 292 -12.03 -10.61 -5.50
C GLY A 292 -11.72 -10.85 -4.03
N ASN A 293 -11.81 -12.08 -3.59
CA ASN A 293 -11.67 -12.44 -2.19
C ASN A 293 -10.47 -13.36 -1.96
N ASP A 294 -9.99 -13.42 -0.73
CA ASP A 294 -8.94 -14.37 -0.31
C ASP A 294 -7.64 -14.26 -1.13
N ASN A 295 -7.32 -13.09 -1.72
CA ASN A 295 -6.07 -12.94 -2.46
C ASN A 295 -4.92 -12.55 -1.51
N ASP A 296 -3.74 -13.18 -1.67
CA ASP A 296 -2.51 -12.87 -0.94
C ASP A 296 -1.45 -12.29 -1.88
N ILE A 297 -1.02 -11.04 -1.61
CA ILE A 297 -0.10 -10.33 -2.48
C ILE A 297 1.06 -9.78 -1.67
N THR A 298 2.23 -10.33 -1.88
CA THR A 298 3.47 -9.88 -1.27
C THR A 298 4.40 -9.26 -2.32
N ILE A 299 4.81 -8.01 -2.12
CA ILE A 299 5.77 -7.29 -2.98
C ILE A 299 6.94 -6.77 -2.16
N LYS A 300 8.13 -7.27 -2.41
CA LYS A 300 9.37 -6.87 -1.72
C LYS A 300 10.40 -6.31 -2.69
N GLN A 301 10.67 -5.01 -2.60
CA GLN A 301 11.65 -4.30 -3.42
C GLN A 301 12.83 -3.85 -2.54
N ARG A 302 14.03 -4.25 -2.91
CA ARG A 302 15.26 -3.87 -2.22
C ARG A 302 16.32 -3.37 -3.18
N GLY A 303 16.74 -2.11 -3.02
CA GLY A 303 17.63 -1.39 -3.93
C GLY A 303 16.93 -0.14 -4.46
N ASN A 304 17.32 0.36 -5.63
CA ASN A 304 16.85 1.65 -6.10
C ASN A 304 16.07 1.54 -7.41
N SER A 305 15.05 2.36 -7.54
CA SER A 305 14.28 2.50 -8.78
C SER A 305 13.66 1.19 -9.29
N ASN A 306 13.35 0.25 -8.41
CA ASN A 306 12.58 -0.94 -8.79
C ASN A 306 11.12 -0.56 -8.97
N GLY A 307 10.45 -1.16 -9.96
CA GLY A 307 9.04 -0.93 -10.27
C GLY A 307 8.21 -2.21 -10.25
N ALA A 308 6.96 -2.12 -9.80
CA ALA A 308 5.99 -3.19 -9.90
C ALA A 308 4.61 -2.64 -10.26
N GLU A 309 3.96 -3.26 -11.24
CA GLU A 309 2.59 -2.97 -11.66
C GLU A 309 1.79 -4.25 -11.70
N PHE A 310 0.53 -4.24 -11.22
CA PHE A 310 -0.24 -5.48 -11.15
C PHE A 310 -1.75 -5.28 -11.20
N GLN A 311 -2.43 -6.36 -11.62
CA GLN A 311 -3.89 -6.51 -11.54
C GLN A 311 -4.22 -7.93 -11.08
N VAL A 312 -5.04 -8.06 -10.03
CA VAL A 312 -5.53 -9.33 -9.54
C VAL A 312 -7.05 -9.31 -9.53
N TRP A 313 -7.66 -10.07 -10.43
CA TRP A 313 -9.11 -10.16 -10.58
C TRP A 313 -9.59 -11.59 -10.46
N GLY A 314 -10.20 -11.90 -9.34
CA GLY A 314 -10.68 -13.22 -8.97
C GLY A 314 -10.33 -13.58 -7.55
N ASP A 315 -10.53 -14.82 -7.18
CA ASP A 315 -10.44 -15.25 -5.79
C ASP A 315 -9.23 -16.16 -5.55
N SER A 316 -8.69 -16.14 -4.34
CA SER A 316 -7.63 -17.07 -3.87
C SER A 316 -6.35 -17.05 -4.71
N ASN A 317 -5.99 -15.94 -5.32
CA ASN A 317 -4.72 -15.84 -6.04
C ASN A 317 -3.58 -15.47 -5.07
N ASP A 318 -2.43 -16.14 -5.23
CA ASP A 318 -1.21 -15.92 -4.44
C ASP A 318 -0.11 -15.31 -5.32
N VAL A 319 0.50 -14.21 -4.85
CA VAL A 319 1.57 -13.54 -5.58
C VAL A 319 2.70 -13.16 -4.64
N ASP A 320 3.88 -13.71 -4.84
CA ASP A 320 5.12 -13.32 -4.15
C ASP A 320 6.12 -12.72 -5.16
N LEU A 321 6.30 -11.40 -5.13
CA LEU A 321 7.27 -10.67 -5.95
C LEU A 321 8.46 -10.20 -5.13
N LYS A 322 9.66 -10.61 -5.52
CA LYS A 322 10.93 -10.21 -4.91
C LYS A 322 11.87 -9.54 -5.92
N GLN A 323 12.16 -8.28 -5.76
CA GLN A 323 13.13 -7.55 -6.57
C GLN A 323 14.32 -7.09 -5.72
N ARG A 324 15.52 -7.44 -6.14
CA ARG A 324 16.76 -7.11 -5.43
C ARG A 324 17.84 -6.59 -6.38
N GLY A 325 18.25 -5.35 -6.23
CA GLY A 325 19.17 -4.62 -7.11
C GLY A 325 18.52 -3.35 -7.61
N ASP A 326 19.01 -2.78 -8.68
CA ASP A 326 18.55 -1.49 -9.16
C ASP A 326 17.79 -1.60 -10.49
N ALA A 327 16.74 -0.80 -10.63
CA ALA A 327 15.96 -0.65 -11.86
C ALA A 327 15.34 -1.95 -12.41
N ASN A 328 14.97 -2.89 -11.54
CA ASN A 328 14.18 -4.04 -11.94
C ASN A 328 12.71 -3.65 -12.10
N PHE A 329 12.04 -4.23 -13.11
CA PHE A 329 10.64 -3.94 -13.37
C PHE A 329 9.82 -5.22 -13.48
N ALA A 330 8.66 -5.25 -12.84
CA ALA A 330 7.73 -6.37 -12.88
C ALA A 330 6.34 -5.90 -13.29
N THR A 331 5.70 -6.63 -14.20
CA THR A 331 4.28 -6.50 -14.50
C THR A 331 3.62 -7.86 -14.37
N PHE A 332 2.55 -7.97 -13.58
CA PHE A 332 1.84 -9.23 -13.47
C PHE A 332 0.33 -9.07 -13.40
N GLY A 333 -0.38 -10.12 -13.80
CA GLY A 333 -1.82 -10.15 -13.75
C GLY A 333 -2.39 -11.55 -13.53
N ALA A 334 -3.15 -11.72 -12.45
CA ALA A 334 -3.92 -12.91 -12.17
C ALA A 334 -5.39 -12.66 -12.51
N TYR A 335 -5.95 -13.46 -13.44
CA TYR A 335 -7.33 -13.34 -13.87
C TYR A 335 -8.05 -14.67 -13.71
N GLY A 336 -8.72 -14.88 -12.59
CA GLY A 336 -9.39 -16.13 -12.26
C GLY A 336 -9.15 -16.57 -10.83
N THR A 337 -9.11 -17.86 -10.57
CA THR A 337 -9.06 -18.41 -9.21
C THR A 337 -7.85 -19.30 -9.00
N ASP A 338 -7.32 -19.28 -7.78
CA ASP A 338 -6.24 -20.18 -7.34
C ASP A 338 -4.99 -20.11 -8.22
N ASN A 339 -4.67 -18.94 -8.83
CA ASN A 339 -3.43 -18.78 -9.58
C ASN A 339 -2.28 -18.39 -8.65
N ASP A 340 -1.11 -19.00 -8.84
CA ASP A 340 0.09 -18.86 -8.02
C ASP A 340 1.25 -18.24 -8.81
N PHE A 341 1.90 -17.21 -8.27
CA PHE A 341 3.04 -16.53 -8.88
C PHE A 341 4.20 -16.39 -7.88
N ASP A 342 5.34 -17.06 -8.16
CA ASP A 342 6.61 -16.76 -7.49
C ASP A 342 7.56 -16.05 -8.45
N LEU A 343 7.72 -14.75 -8.27
CA LEU A 343 8.42 -13.87 -9.20
C LEU A 343 9.65 -13.26 -8.52
N SER A 344 10.83 -13.50 -9.07
CA SER A 344 12.04 -12.96 -8.49
C SER A 344 13.01 -12.37 -9.52
N SER A 345 13.55 -11.19 -9.21
CA SER A 345 14.62 -10.55 -9.99
C SER A 345 15.76 -10.14 -9.06
N LYS A 346 16.97 -10.63 -9.37
CA LYS A 346 18.20 -10.32 -8.62
C LYS A 346 19.29 -9.84 -9.55
N GLY A 347 19.72 -8.59 -9.41
CA GLY A 347 20.64 -7.88 -10.29
C GLY A 347 20.00 -6.60 -10.79
N ASP A 348 20.53 -6.01 -11.86
CA ASP A 348 20.09 -4.71 -12.31
C ASP A 348 19.38 -4.77 -13.68
N ASN A 349 18.37 -3.92 -13.84
CA ASN A 349 17.61 -3.75 -15.09
C ASN A 349 16.95 -5.03 -15.62
N ASN A 350 16.53 -5.94 -14.75
CA ASN A 350 15.75 -7.09 -15.18
C ASN A 350 14.28 -6.70 -15.36
N GLU A 351 13.62 -7.28 -16.35
CA GLU A 351 12.21 -7.08 -16.62
C GLU A 351 11.49 -8.43 -16.64
N LEU A 352 10.44 -8.56 -15.87
CA LEU A 352 9.56 -9.72 -15.89
C LEU A 352 8.12 -9.32 -16.12
N VAL A 353 7.42 -10.12 -16.94
CA VAL A 353 6.02 -9.96 -17.27
C VAL A 353 5.33 -11.31 -17.15
N ALA A 354 4.34 -11.43 -16.26
CA ALA A 354 3.65 -12.68 -15.99
C ALA A 354 2.14 -12.50 -15.99
N PHE A 355 1.43 -13.28 -16.79
CA PHE A 355 -0.02 -13.32 -16.78
C PHE A 355 -0.53 -14.76 -16.62
N ALA A 356 -1.56 -14.93 -15.79
CA ALA A 356 -2.32 -16.16 -15.72
C ALA A 356 -3.81 -15.85 -15.86
N THR A 357 -4.50 -16.61 -16.70
CA THR A 357 -5.94 -16.48 -16.92
C THR A 357 -6.60 -17.84 -16.83
N GLY A 358 -7.47 -18.06 -15.85
CA GLY A 358 -8.16 -19.32 -15.59
C GLY A 358 -8.04 -19.78 -14.15
N GLU A 359 -8.01 -21.07 -13.93
CA GLU A 359 -7.98 -21.68 -12.60
C GLU A 359 -6.70 -22.49 -12.40
N ASP A 360 -6.13 -22.48 -11.19
CA ASP A 360 -4.99 -23.34 -10.79
C ASP A 360 -3.75 -23.20 -11.69
N ASN A 361 -3.45 -22.03 -12.25
CA ASN A 361 -2.22 -21.83 -13.00
C ASN A 361 -1.08 -21.39 -12.07
N SER A 362 0.12 -21.99 -12.28
CA SER A 362 1.34 -21.65 -11.56
C SER A 362 2.39 -21.06 -12.50
N VAL A 363 2.94 -19.89 -12.12
CA VAL A 363 3.98 -19.20 -12.89
C VAL A 363 5.14 -18.85 -11.97
N GLU A 364 6.27 -19.54 -12.16
CA GLU A 364 7.52 -19.23 -11.48
C GLU A 364 8.51 -18.54 -12.43
N ILE A 365 9.02 -17.35 -12.07
CA ILE A 365 10.05 -16.66 -12.84
C ILE A 365 11.19 -16.25 -11.91
N SER A 366 12.38 -16.76 -12.17
CA SER A 366 13.60 -16.40 -11.44
C SER A 366 14.66 -15.83 -12.37
N GLN A 367 15.06 -14.58 -12.16
CA GLN A 367 16.12 -13.90 -12.90
C GLN A 367 17.29 -13.56 -11.98
N GLU A 368 18.48 -14.09 -12.28
CA GLU A 368 19.74 -13.74 -11.61
C GLU A 368 20.76 -13.19 -12.62
N GLY A 369 21.23 -11.96 -12.41
CA GLY A 369 22.13 -11.24 -13.33
C GLY A 369 21.48 -9.95 -13.86
N ASP A 370 22.00 -9.40 -14.94
CA ASP A 370 21.61 -8.09 -15.38
C ASP A 370 20.91 -8.10 -16.75
N THR A 371 19.88 -7.27 -16.87
CA THR A 371 19.20 -7.00 -18.15
C THR A 371 18.52 -8.25 -18.74
N ASN A 372 18.04 -9.15 -17.93
CA ASN A 372 17.25 -10.30 -18.38
C ASN A 372 15.80 -9.87 -18.62
N PHE A 373 15.15 -10.51 -19.59
CA PHE A 373 13.74 -10.33 -19.90
C PHE A 373 13.00 -11.68 -19.88
N ALA A 374 11.90 -11.75 -19.15
CA ALA A 374 11.00 -12.90 -19.16
C ALA A 374 9.55 -12.45 -19.35
N TYR A 375 8.87 -13.11 -20.29
CA TYR A 375 7.45 -12.96 -20.54
C TYR A 375 6.77 -14.32 -20.47
N VAL A 376 5.77 -14.47 -19.62
CA VAL A 376 4.93 -15.66 -19.50
C VAL A 376 3.47 -15.27 -19.58
N ASP A 377 2.70 -15.97 -20.44
CA ASP A 377 1.25 -15.85 -20.54
C ASP A 377 0.63 -17.25 -20.49
N ALA A 378 -0.01 -17.61 -19.38
CA ALA A 378 -0.66 -18.88 -19.15
C ALA A 378 -2.18 -18.72 -19.20
N VAL A 379 -2.83 -19.30 -20.20
CA VAL A 379 -4.27 -19.21 -20.42
C VAL A 379 -4.92 -20.58 -20.42
N GLY A 380 -5.83 -20.83 -19.52
CA GLY A 380 -6.51 -22.10 -19.29
C GLY A 380 -6.41 -22.52 -17.82
N ASN A 381 -6.51 -23.79 -17.55
CA ASN A 381 -6.50 -24.29 -16.18
C ASN A 381 -5.35 -25.29 -15.96
N ASP A 382 -4.85 -25.36 -14.73
CA ASP A 382 -3.82 -26.32 -14.34
C ASP A 382 -2.55 -26.23 -15.22
N ASN A 383 -2.12 -25.04 -15.64
CA ASN A 383 -0.87 -24.87 -16.37
C ASN A 383 0.26 -24.50 -15.40
N GLU A 384 1.44 -25.11 -15.59
CA GLU A 384 2.64 -24.87 -14.79
C GLU A 384 3.78 -24.39 -15.70
N VAL A 385 4.30 -23.18 -15.44
CA VAL A 385 5.39 -22.57 -16.23
C VAL A 385 6.49 -22.08 -15.32
N ASP A 386 7.70 -22.62 -15.51
CA ASP A 386 8.91 -22.29 -14.77
C ASP A 386 9.99 -21.68 -15.69
N VAL A 387 10.45 -20.47 -15.36
CA VAL A 387 11.50 -19.75 -16.09
C VAL A 387 12.64 -19.41 -15.15
N GLU A 388 13.83 -19.93 -15.44
CA GLU A 388 15.05 -19.58 -14.74
C GLU A 388 16.10 -18.99 -15.69
N GLN A 389 16.55 -17.77 -15.41
CA GLN A 389 17.59 -17.06 -16.16
C GLN A 389 18.77 -16.71 -15.24
N ASP A 390 19.94 -17.31 -15.49
CA ASP A 390 21.20 -17.06 -14.79
C ASP A 390 22.26 -16.55 -15.78
N GLY A 391 22.60 -15.28 -15.71
CA GLY A 391 23.48 -14.58 -16.65
C GLY A 391 22.93 -13.22 -17.04
N GLY A 392 23.37 -12.66 -18.16
CA GLY A 392 22.96 -11.34 -18.59
C GLY A 392 22.30 -11.32 -19.98
N GLN A 393 21.37 -10.40 -20.18
CA GLN A 393 20.70 -10.20 -21.47
C GLN A 393 20.02 -11.47 -22.03
N ASN A 394 19.56 -12.35 -21.19
CA ASN A 394 18.78 -13.51 -21.59
C ASN A 394 17.32 -13.08 -21.80
N GLU A 395 16.70 -13.70 -22.82
CA GLU A 395 15.31 -13.43 -23.16
C GLU A 395 14.50 -14.75 -23.20
N THR A 396 13.36 -14.78 -22.49
CA THR A 396 12.43 -15.89 -22.53
C THR A 396 11.02 -15.37 -22.78
N ILE A 397 10.36 -15.90 -23.80
CA ILE A 397 8.98 -15.61 -24.15
C ILE A 397 8.23 -16.94 -24.23
N ILE A 398 7.24 -17.13 -23.36
CA ILE A 398 6.41 -18.34 -23.31
C ILE A 398 4.95 -17.94 -23.31
N SER A 399 4.19 -18.51 -24.23
CA SER A 399 2.73 -18.43 -24.21
C SER A 399 2.15 -19.85 -24.19
N VAL A 400 1.33 -20.14 -23.21
CA VAL A 400 0.63 -21.42 -23.03
C VAL A 400 -0.87 -21.17 -23.13
N THR A 401 -1.53 -21.88 -24.03
CA THR A 401 -3.00 -21.85 -24.14
C THR A 401 -3.54 -23.26 -24.17
N GLY A 402 -4.32 -23.61 -23.16
CA GLY A 402 -4.89 -24.93 -22.95
C GLY A 402 -4.93 -25.32 -21.49
N ASN A 403 -5.11 -26.60 -21.22
CA ASN A 403 -5.25 -27.07 -19.85
C ASN A 403 -4.24 -28.18 -19.53
N ASN A 404 -3.87 -28.29 -18.26
CA ASN A 404 -2.97 -29.34 -17.78
C ASN A 404 -1.62 -29.37 -18.53
N ASN A 405 -1.11 -28.24 -19.00
CA ASN A 405 0.22 -28.17 -19.54
C ASN A 405 1.21 -28.03 -18.37
N ALA A 406 1.67 -29.18 -17.89
CA ALA A 406 2.62 -29.27 -16.79
C ALA A 406 4.05 -29.37 -17.34
N ASP A 407 5.05 -29.08 -16.50
CA ASP A 407 6.48 -29.15 -16.89
C ASP A 407 6.83 -28.25 -18.09
N VAL A 408 6.28 -27.05 -18.20
CA VAL A 408 6.75 -26.07 -19.18
C VAL A 408 7.91 -25.30 -18.57
N THR A 409 9.12 -25.76 -18.85
CA THR A 409 10.34 -25.24 -18.17
C THR A 409 11.30 -24.62 -19.18
N ALA A 410 11.77 -23.41 -18.89
CA ALA A 410 12.79 -22.70 -19.66
C ALA A 410 13.98 -22.30 -18.77
N LEU A 411 15.10 -23.00 -18.95
CA LEU A 411 16.30 -22.80 -18.15
C LEU A 411 17.43 -22.20 -18.99
N GLN A 412 17.89 -20.99 -18.67
CA GLN A 412 19.04 -20.34 -19.29
C GLN A 412 20.13 -20.16 -18.24
N HIS A 413 21.14 -21.04 -18.27
CA HIS A 413 22.15 -21.09 -17.21
C HIS A 413 23.54 -20.68 -17.68
N ARG A 414 24.22 -19.89 -16.87
CA ARG A 414 25.67 -19.57 -17.02
C ARG A 414 26.04 -19.03 -18.37
N GLY A 415 25.22 -18.12 -18.90
CA GLY A 415 25.49 -17.53 -20.20
C GLY A 415 24.66 -16.29 -20.47
N ASP A 416 25.07 -15.59 -21.50
CA ASP A 416 24.46 -14.34 -21.88
C ASP A 416 23.83 -14.43 -23.26
N LEU A 417 22.85 -13.55 -23.56
CA LEU A 417 22.24 -13.41 -24.88
C LEU A 417 21.52 -14.67 -25.38
N ASN A 418 21.03 -15.51 -24.50
CA ASN A 418 20.23 -16.66 -24.89
C ASN A 418 18.78 -16.25 -25.12
N LEU A 419 18.12 -16.88 -26.09
CA LEU A 419 16.71 -16.66 -26.42
C LEU A 419 15.92 -17.96 -26.41
N ILE A 420 14.78 -17.95 -25.71
CA ILE A 420 13.72 -18.95 -25.83
C ILE A 420 12.43 -18.25 -26.24
N ASP A 421 11.83 -18.64 -27.35
CA ASP A 421 10.53 -18.15 -27.82
C ASP A 421 9.64 -19.37 -28.14
N LEU A 422 8.64 -19.64 -27.25
CA LEU A 422 7.82 -20.85 -27.24
C LEU A 422 6.33 -20.50 -27.18
N ILE A 423 5.56 -21.18 -28.03
CA ILE A 423 4.09 -21.17 -27.95
C ILE A 423 3.59 -22.59 -27.81
N ILE A 424 2.73 -22.84 -26.83
CA ILE A 424 2.01 -24.11 -26.63
C ILE A 424 0.52 -23.85 -26.81
N GLU A 425 -0.12 -24.59 -27.71
CA GLU A 425 -1.57 -24.53 -27.96
C GLU A 425 -2.17 -25.93 -27.88
N GLY A 426 -2.96 -26.25 -26.86
CA GLY A 426 -3.59 -27.56 -26.63
C GLY A 426 -3.41 -28.05 -25.20
N ASP A 427 -3.88 -29.23 -24.91
CA ASP A 427 -3.94 -29.76 -23.56
C ASP A 427 -2.85 -30.82 -23.28
N GLU A 428 -2.46 -30.93 -22.00
CA GLU A 428 -1.52 -31.98 -21.53
C GLU A 428 -0.16 -31.98 -22.26
N ASN A 429 0.33 -30.83 -22.71
CA ASN A 429 1.64 -30.73 -23.33
C ASN A 429 2.74 -30.47 -22.28
N SER A 430 3.95 -30.92 -22.54
CA SER A 430 5.15 -30.62 -21.76
C SER A 430 6.26 -30.06 -22.63
N ALA A 431 7.03 -29.10 -22.12
CA ALA A 431 8.17 -28.54 -22.84
C ALA A 431 9.31 -28.24 -21.87
N GLN A 432 10.46 -28.82 -22.10
CA GLN A 432 11.66 -28.57 -21.31
C GLN A 432 12.78 -28.05 -22.22
N ILE A 433 13.16 -26.79 -22.03
CA ILE A 433 14.20 -26.13 -22.82
C ILE A 433 15.33 -25.69 -21.89
N THR A 434 16.54 -26.20 -22.14
CA THR A 434 17.73 -25.85 -21.37
C THR A 434 18.80 -25.28 -22.30
N GLN A 435 19.31 -24.10 -22.00
CA GLN A 435 20.42 -23.45 -22.69
C GLN A 435 21.54 -23.17 -21.69
N ALA A 436 22.74 -23.62 -22.02
CA ALA A 436 23.96 -23.40 -21.23
C ALA A 436 25.10 -22.89 -22.13
N GLY A 437 25.58 -21.67 -21.87
CA GLY A 437 26.53 -20.94 -22.73
C GLY A 437 25.87 -19.72 -23.36
N ASN A 438 26.51 -19.06 -24.28
CA ASN A 438 26.11 -17.77 -24.81
C ASN A 438 25.43 -17.84 -26.17
N GLY A 439 24.49 -16.92 -26.44
CA GLY A 439 23.91 -16.75 -27.77
C GLY A 439 23.12 -17.94 -28.30
N ASN A 440 22.65 -18.83 -27.43
CA ASN A 440 21.84 -19.97 -27.87
C ASN A 440 20.40 -19.51 -28.14
N TRP A 441 19.77 -20.10 -29.16
CA TRP A 441 18.47 -19.68 -29.60
C TRP A 441 17.53 -20.84 -29.89
N VAL A 442 16.32 -20.75 -29.32
CA VAL A 442 15.18 -21.61 -29.63
C VAL A 442 14.03 -20.78 -30.15
N GLY A 443 13.51 -21.04 -31.33
CA GLY A 443 12.40 -20.30 -31.92
C GLY A 443 11.75 -21.03 -33.12
N GLY A 444 10.87 -20.35 -33.83
CA GLY A 444 10.17 -20.92 -34.99
C GLY A 444 10.93 -20.74 -36.29
N ASP A 445 10.54 -21.51 -37.30
CA ASP A 445 11.07 -21.44 -38.65
C ASP A 445 10.23 -20.49 -39.53
N SER A 446 10.55 -19.19 -39.51
CA SER A 446 9.88 -18.21 -40.40
C SER A 446 10.68 -17.86 -41.66
N GLY A 447 11.86 -18.37 -41.81
CA GLY A 447 12.68 -18.23 -43.01
C GLY A 447 13.32 -16.85 -43.27
N THR A 448 13.01 -15.81 -42.52
CA THR A 448 13.52 -14.47 -42.84
C THR A 448 13.83 -13.51 -41.68
N SER A 449 13.41 -13.81 -40.47
CA SER A 449 13.73 -12.99 -39.29
C SER A 449 13.42 -13.75 -37.99
N PHE A 450 14.43 -13.96 -37.18
CA PHE A 450 14.28 -14.69 -35.90
C PHE A 450 13.38 -13.96 -34.88
N ALA A 451 13.18 -12.69 -35.01
CA ALA A 451 12.39 -11.85 -34.09
C ALA A 451 10.86 -12.00 -34.23
N SER A 452 10.34 -12.91 -35.05
CA SER A 452 8.89 -12.95 -35.35
C SER A 452 8.25 -14.35 -35.36
N SER A 453 8.94 -15.39 -34.93
CA SER A 453 8.34 -16.73 -34.91
C SER A 453 8.82 -17.58 -33.73
N SER A 454 7.84 -17.99 -32.93
CA SER A 454 8.03 -18.88 -31.78
C SER A 454 8.14 -20.32 -32.20
N PHE A 455 8.85 -21.15 -31.43
CA PHE A 455 8.75 -22.59 -31.55
C PHE A 455 7.32 -23.01 -31.15
N GLY A 456 6.54 -23.55 -32.08
CA GLY A 456 5.12 -23.87 -31.83
C GLY A 456 4.93 -25.35 -31.48
N VAL A 457 4.27 -25.62 -30.34
CA VAL A 457 3.74 -26.95 -29.98
C VAL A 457 2.22 -26.85 -30.02
N ARG A 458 1.59 -27.62 -30.93
CA ARG A 458 0.16 -27.56 -31.21
C ARG A 458 -0.51 -28.93 -31.21
N GLY A 459 -1.59 -29.06 -30.47
CA GLY A 459 -2.32 -30.31 -30.23
C GLY A 459 -2.07 -30.82 -28.81
N ASP A 460 -2.53 -32.02 -28.53
CA ASP A 460 -2.59 -32.52 -27.17
C ASP A 460 -1.53 -33.59 -26.88
N ASN A 461 -1.10 -33.72 -25.64
CA ASN A 461 -0.15 -34.74 -25.18
C ASN A 461 1.19 -34.73 -25.94
N ASN A 462 1.67 -33.55 -26.32
CA ASN A 462 2.97 -33.47 -26.97
C ASN A 462 4.08 -33.23 -25.94
N SER A 463 5.28 -33.73 -26.25
CA SER A 463 6.46 -33.54 -25.40
C SER A 463 7.61 -32.93 -26.22
N LEU A 464 8.15 -31.81 -25.74
CA LEU A 464 9.29 -31.11 -26.32
C LEU A 464 10.46 -31.12 -25.33
N MET A 465 11.63 -31.60 -25.77
CA MET A 465 12.85 -31.49 -24.99
C MET A 465 13.97 -30.90 -25.84
N ILE A 466 14.51 -29.77 -25.48
CA ILE A 466 15.63 -29.14 -26.18
C ILE A 466 16.74 -28.84 -25.17
N THR A 467 17.96 -29.30 -25.48
CA THR A 467 19.14 -28.98 -24.69
C THR A 467 20.23 -28.41 -25.61
N GLN A 468 20.71 -27.23 -25.32
CA GLN A 468 21.81 -26.56 -26.02
C GLN A 468 22.95 -26.31 -25.03
N THR A 469 24.14 -26.83 -25.34
CA THR A 469 25.35 -26.63 -24.53
C THR A 469 26.48 -26.12 -25.43
N GLY A 470 27.04 -24.96 -25.09
CA GLY A 470 28.03 -24.25 -25.92
C GLY A 470 27.45 -22.93 -26.41
N ASN A 471 28.03 -22.37 -27.46
CA ASN A 471 27.69 -21.03 -27.90
C ASN A 471 27.06 -20.98 -29.28
N ASP A 472 26.21 -19.99 -29.52
CA ASP A 472 25.60 -19.71 -30.84
C ASP A 472 24.88 -20.91 -31.44
N ASN A 473 24.28 -21.77 -30.62
CA ASN A 473 23.49 -22.91 -31.13
C ASN A 473 22.06 -22.44 -31.45
N LEU A 474 21.48 -22.99 -32.51
CA LEU A 474 20.17 -22.62 -33.02
C LEU A 474 19.27 -23.82 -33.17
N VAL A 475 18.09 -23.79 -32.59
CA VAL A 475 16.99 -24.73 -32.84
C VAL A 475 15.79 -23.97 -33.36
N LEU A 476 15.33 -24.36 -34.54
CA LEU A 476 14.12 -23.83 -35.15
C LEU A 476 13.11 -24.95 -35.39
N GLY A 477 11.83 -24.69 -35.15
CA GLY A 477 10.89 -25.73 -35.50
C GLY A 477 9.46 -25.53 -35.01
N SER A 478 8.71 -26.61 -35.19
CA SER A 478 7.35 -26.76 -34.70
C SER A 478 6.95 -28.21 -34.55
N GLN A 479 6.02 -28.48 -33.67
CA GLN A 479 5.38 -29.76 -33.44
C GLN A 479 3.87 -29.58 -33.59
N ALA A 480 3.21 -30.39 -34.39
CA ALA A 480 1.77 -30.33 -34.56
C ALA A 480 1.16 -31.75 -34.55
N GLY A 481 -0.09 -31.86 -34.10
CA GLY A 481 -0.78 -33.15 -33.91
C GLY A 481 -0.68 -33.59 -32.44
N ASN A 482 -1.14 -34.80 -32.16
CA ASN A 482 -1.28 -35.25 -30.77
C ASN A 482 -0.29 -36.37 -30.44
N SER A 483 0.15 -36.41 -29.19
CA SER A 483 1.04 -37.47 -28.66
C SER A 483 2.38 -37.60 -29.41
N ASN A 484 2.91 -36.48 -29.86
CA ASN A 484 4.20 -36.39 -30.52
C ASN A 484 5.32 -36.12 -29.51
N SER A 485 6.54 -36.49 -29.83
CA SER A 485 7.71 -36.19 -29.02
C SER A 485 8.86 -35.70 -29.89
N ILE A 486 9.41 -34.54 -29.50
CA ILE A 486 10.64 -34.00 -30.08
C ILE A 486 11.72 -33.98 -28.99
N SER A 487 12.91 -34.48 -29.31
CA SER A 487 14.09 -34.35 -28.47
C SER A 487 15.27 -33.85 -29.29
N VAL A 488 15.81 -32.70 -28.96
CA VAL A 488 16.99 -32.09 -29.61
C VAL A 488 18.08 -31.90 -28.58
N ASN A 489 19.29 -32.38 -28.87
CA ASN A 489 20.46 -32.16 -28.05
C ASN A 489 21.61 -31.63 -28.92
N GLN A 490 22.03 -30.39 -28.66
CA GLN A 490 23.18 -29.75 -29.32
C GLN A 490 24.30 -29.56 -28.31
N SER A 491 25.49 -30.01 -28.64
CA SER A 491 26.69 -29.83 -27.82
C SER A 491 27.84 -29.31 -28.68
N GLY A 492 28.49 -28.26 -28.25
CA GLY A 492 29.48 -27.50 -29.02
C GLY A 492 28.91 -26.17 -29.52
N ASP A 493 29.59 -25.52 -30.43
CA ASP A 493 29.28 -24.19 -30.90
C ASP A 493 28.69 -24.16 -32.29
N MET A 494 27.82 -23.18 -32.58
CA MET A 494 27.25 -22.90 -33.91
C MET A 494 26.49 -24.10 -34.56
N ASN A 495 25.90 -24.98 -33.77
CA ASN A 495 25.06 -26.04 -34.30
C ASN A 495 23.68 -25.48 -34.68
N VAL A 496 23.15 -25.98 -35.79
CA VAL A 496 21.82 -25.62 -36.27
C VAL A 496 20.97 -26.85 -36.45
N ALA A 497 19.80 -26.87 -35.85
CA ALA A 497 18.78 -27.88 -36.05
C ALA A 497 17.47 -27.24 -36.50
N THR A 498 16.84 -27.80 -37.52
CA THR A 498 15.47 -27.44 -37.89
C THR A 498 14.63 -28.71 -37.76
N VAL A 499 13.58 -28.63 -36.92
CA VAL A 499 12.75 -29.78 -36.57
C VAL A 499 11.29 -29.43 -36.80
N VAL A 500 10.64 -30.22 -37.64
CA VAL A 500 9.19 -30.05 -37.90
C VAL A 500 8.55 -31.43 -37.83
N GLN A 501 7.51 -31.54 -37.00
CA GLN A 501 6.75 -32.76 -36.81
C GLN A 501 5.26 -32.49 -36.97
N TYR A 502 4.55 -33.36 -37.71
CA TYR A 502 3.11 -33.25 -37.94
C TYR A 502 2.38 -34.50 -37.47
#